data_ccdc45a2647fa790ab64b8d7b73b607a
#
_entry.id   ccdc45a2647fa790ab64b8d7b73b607a
#
_cell.length_a   1.000
_cell.length_b   1.000
_cell.length_c   1.000
_cell.angle_alpha   90.00
_cell.angle_beta   90.00
_cell.angle_gamma   90.00
#
_symmetry.space_group_name_H-M   'P 1'
#
loop_
_entity.id
_entity.type
_entity.pdbx_description
1 polymer ?
#
loop_
_entity_poly.entity_id
_entity_poly.type
_entity_poly.pdbx_seq_one_letter_code
_entity_poly.pdbx_strand_id
1 'polypeptide(L)'
;LLDELKSLLKVRSKHVVQLYDIVKVPVDGAVDGVPAIVLEFIEGESPDIGSYSIGDEYLKVIWQIASGLADIHSHEVIHRDIKPNNIIIDREGVVKIFDFGLSRPYDRAQTANVIGTPSFMAPELYGCHDIVFDSSVDVYAFGITCLALLSNNPFSGAGWYSPKMPDLEGFCRAFDPDCELGDLIYQCVSSEAEKRPSMSFVRDFLAKRLLKNRHRATVVLNGEAHLLDSKNDKISLAARPYHLSIGYDGFDFKVLDASEGVCLNNRSSKNGDIVPSCCVIAFGKGRERKFVTFDVSNPEVMP
;
A
#
# COMPACT_ATOMS: atom_id res chain seq x y z
N LEU A 1 5.64 8.08 25.45
CA LEU A 1 4.88 6.83 25.61
C LEU A 1 3.38 7.08 25.76
N LEU A 2 2.92 7.82 26.81
CA LEU A 2 1.48 8.06 27.02
C LEU A 2 0.82 8.86 25.89
N ASP A 3 1.53 9.79 25.28
CA ASP A 3 1.01 10.59 24.18
C ASP A 3 0.98 9.79 22.86
N GLU A 4 1.96 8.92 22.62
CA GLU A 4 1.93 7.94 21.52
C GLU A 4 0.76 6.95 21.69
N LEU A 5 0.53 6.43 22.89
CA LEU A 5 -0.63 5.60 23.23
C LEU A 5 -1.96 6.33 22.98
N LYS A 6 -2.04 7.61 23.35
CA LYS A 6 -3.23 8.43 23.06
C LYS A 6 -3.44 8.67 21.58
N SER A 7 -2.35 8.79 20.79
CA SER A 7 -2.44 8.89 19.34
C SER A 7 -2.93 7.58 18.73
N LEU A 8 -2.44 6.44 19.22
CA LEU A 8 -2.93 5.11 18.82
C LEU A 8 -4.40 4.87 19.12
N LEU A 9 -4.92 5.41 20.24
CA LEU A 9 -6.36 5.35 20.54
C LEU A 9 -7.22 6.02 19.46
N LYS A 10 -6.64 6.94 18.67
CA LYS A 10 -7.33 7.65 17.58
C LYS A 10 -7.23 6.91 16.25
N VAL A 11 -6.26 6.02 16.08
CA VAL A 11 -6.09 5.25 14.84
C VAL A 11 -7.28 4.31 14.68
N ARG A 12 -8.04 4.52 13.62
CA ARG A 12 -9.16 3.66 13.21
C ARG A 12 -8.79 3.06 11.86
N SER A 13 -8.30 1.86 11.86
CA SER A 13 -7.89 1.16 10.65
C SER A 13 -8.35 -0.29 10.70
N LYS A 14 -8.78 -0.81 9.56
CA LYS A 14 -9.10 -2.23 9.39
C LYS A 14 -7.85 -3.09 9.57
N HIS A 15 -6.67 -2.52 9.29
CA HIS A 15 -5.39 -3.23 9.23
C HIS A 15 -4.48 -2.97 10.43
N VAL A 16 -5.02 -2.40 11.50
CA VAL A 16 -4.32 -2.15 12.75
C VAL A 16 -5.14 -2.69 13.90
N VAL A 17 -4.50 -3.36 14.87
CA VAL A 17 -5.18 -3.80 16.09
C VAL A 17 -5.79 -2.60 16.80
N GLN A 18 -7.06 -2.71 17.16
CA GLN A 18 -7.74 -1.64 17.86
C GLN A 18 -7.31 -1.62 19.33
N LEU A 19 -6.78 -0.48 19.76
CA LEU A 19 -6.56 -0.20 21.16
C LEU A 19 -7.85 0.32 21.78
N TYR A 20 -8.37 -0.39 22.79
CA TYR A 20 -9.63 -0.06 23.43
C TYR A 20 -9.45 0.84 24.66
N ASP A 21 -8.47 0.51 25.52
CA ASP A 21 -8.28 1.24 26.78
C ASP A 21 -6.88 1.03 27.35
N ILE A 22 -6.54 1.86 28.32
CA ILE A 22 -5.35 1.73 29.16
C ILE A 22 -5.81 1.67 30.61
N VAL A 23 -5.66 0.51 31.22
CA VAL A 23 -6.13 0.25 32.58
C VAL A 23 -4.94 0.08 33.54
N LYS A 24 -5.18 0.26 34.83
CA LYS A 24 -4.20 -0.12 35.87
C LYS A 24 -4.55 -1.50 36.42
N VAL A 25 -3.62 -2.43 36.32
CA VAL A 25 -3.79 -3.80 36.84
C VAL A 25 -3.02 -3.92 38.14
N PRO A 26 -3.67 -4.43 39.21
CA PRO A 26 -2.97 -4.73 40.44
C PRO A 26 -1.85 -5.78 40.24
N VAL A 27 -0.65 -5.48 40.68
CA VAL A 27 0.48 -6.40 40.65
C VAL A 27 1.09 -6.39 42.03
N ASP A 28 1.40 -7.57 42.59
CA ASP A 28 2.03 -7.70 43.92
C ASP A 28 3.31 -6.88 43.99
N GLY A 29 3.39 -5.99 44.99
CA GLY A 29 4.50 -5.08 45.20
C GLY A 29 4.41 -3.71 44.51
N ALA A 30 3.37 -3.44 43.70
CA ALA A 30 3.13 -2.13 43.08
C ALA A 30 1.96 -1.41 43.76
N VAL A 31 2.23 -0.32 44.49
CA VAL A 31 1.23 0.42 45.29
C VAL A 31 0.09 0.99 44.42
N ASP A 32 0.38 1.42 43.18
CA ASP A 32 -0.56 2.07 42.26
C ASP A 32 -1.00 1.19 41.06
N GLY A 33 -0.63 -0.09 41.08
CA GLY A 33 -0.82 -0.98 39.92
C GLY A 33 0.10 -0.67 38.73
N VAL A 34 0.11 -1.55 37.76
CA VAL A 34 0.92 -1.41 36.53
C VAL A 34 -0.01 -1.07 35.33
N PRO A 35 0.34 -0.09 34.49
CA PRO A 35 -0.42 0.17 33.29
C PRO A 35 -0.48 -1.06 32.37
N ALA A 36 -1.67 -1.44 31.95
CA ALA A 36 -1.93 -2.50 30.98
C ALA A 36 -2.75 -1.96 29.83
N ILE A 37 -2.49 -2.45 28.62
CA ILE A 37 -3.16 -2.04 27.40
C ILE A 37 -4.24 -3.08 27.09
N VAL A 38 -5.45 -2.63 26.81
CA VAL A 38 -6.56 -3.47 26.37
C VAL A 38 -6.66 -3.37 24.86
N LEU A 39 -6.43 -4.48 24.17
CA LEU A 39 -6.42 -4.56 22.72
C LEU A 39 -7.59 -5.42 22.21
N GLU A 40 -7.93 -5.22 20.93
CA GLU A 40 -8.74 -6.15 20.14
C GLU A 40 -8.10 -7.55 20.19
N PHE A 41 -8.90 -8.58 20.43
CA PHE A 41 -8.45 -9.96 20.30
C PHE A 41 -8.63 -10.42 18.86
N ILE A 42 -7.56 -10.93 18.24
CA ILE A 42 -7.55 -11.36 16.85
C ILE A 42 -7.29 -12.87 16.83
N GLU A 43 -8.21 -13.62 16.24
CA GLU A 43 -8.05 -15.04 16.00
C GLU A 43 -7.43 -15.25 14.60
N GLY A 44 -6.13 -15.54 14.56
CA GLY A 44 -5.37 -15.66 13.31
C GLY A 44 -3.93 -16.10 13.57
N GLU A 45 -3.14 -16.13 12.53
CA GLU A 45 -1.74 -16.55 12.54
C GLU A 45 -0.84 -15.51 11.88
N SER A 46 0.42 -15.47 12.30
CA SER A 46 1.43 -14.64 11.63
C SER A 46 1.76 -15.24 10.26
N PRO A 47 1.99 -14.40 9.24
CA PRO A 47 2.40 -14.90 7.93
C PRO A 47 3.77 -15.58 8.00
N ASP A 48 3.89 -16.77 7.44
CA ASP A 48 5.11 -17.54 7.43
C ASP A 48 6.16 -16.92 6.50
N ILE A 49 7.41 -16.88 6.99
CA ILE A 49 8.56 -16.46 6.18
C ILE A 49 8.76 -17.47 5.03
N GLY A 50 8.91 -16.95 3.81
CA GLY A 50 9.19 -17.76 2.63
C GLY A 50 7.98 -18.54 2.10
N SER A 51 6.75 -18.20 2.49
CA SER A 51 5.55 -18.95 2.08
C SER A 51 4.86 -18.39 0.83
N TYR A 52 5.17 -17.17 0.40
CA TYR A 52 4.47 -16.52 -0.71
C TYR A 52 5.27 -16.56 -2.01
N SER A 53 4.53 -16.72 -3.10
CA SER A 53 5.01 -16.42 -4.47
C SER A 53 4.37 -15.11 -4.95
N ILE A 54 5.04 -14.40 -5.86
CA ILE A 54 4.48 -13.17 -6.44
C ILE A 54 3.16 -13.50 -7.14
N GLY A 55 2.10 -12.81 -6.74
CA GLY A 55 0.74 -13.01 -7.24
C GLY A 55 -0.26 -12.21 -6.41
N ASP A 56 -1.55 -12.36 -6.72
CA ASP A 56 -2.63 -11.59 -6.09
C ASP A 56 -2.67 -11.77 -4.56
N GLU A 57 -2.42 -12.96 -4.06
CA GLU A 57 -2.42 -13.24 -2.61
C GLU A 57 -1.29 -12.48 -1.89
N TYR A 58 -0.07 -12.57 -2.42
CA TYR A 58 1.07 -11.81 -1.91
C TYR A 58 0.83 -10.30 -1.97
N LEU A 59 0.40 -9.79 -3.14
CA LEU A 59 0.09 -8.38 -3.34
C LEU A 59 -0.98 -7.90 -2.35
N LYS A 60 -2.00 -8.72 -2.08
CA LYS A 60 -3.06 -8.42 -1.14
C LYS A 60 -2.54 -8.30 0.29
N VAL A 61 -1.67 -9.21 0.73
CA VAL A 61 -1.07 -9.17 2.07
C VAL A 61 -0.21 -7.93 2.24
N ILE A 62 0.73 -7.65 1.31
CA ILE A 62 1.62 -6.48 1.43
C ILE A 62 0.86 -5.16 1.26
N TRP A 63 -0.22 -5.12 0.46
CA TRP A 63 -1.09 -3.95 0.37
C TRP A 63 -1.80 -3.67 1.69
N GLN A 64 -2.30 -4.69 2.37
CA GLN A 64 -2.97 -4.53 3.66
C GLN A 64 -1.98 -4.03 4.74
N ILE A 65 -0.75 -4.56 4.75
CA ILE A 65 0.32 -4.07 5.64
C ILE A 65 0.61 -2.59 5.34
N ALA A 66 0.79 -2.25 4.05
CA ALA A 66 1.03 -0.86 3.63
C ALA A 66 -0.13 0.07 4.01
N SER A 67 -1.38 -0.41 3.92
CA SER A 67 -2.57 0.35 4.32
C SER A 67 -2.58 0.64 5.81
N GLY A 68 -2.32 -0.36 6.64
CA GLY A 68 -2.22 -0.20 8.09
C GLY A 68 -1.13 0.80 8.48
N LEU A 69 0.06 0.70 7.86
CA LEU A 69 1.17 1.62 8.11
C LEU A 69 0.86 3.05 7.64
N ALA A 70 0.20 3.22 6.49
CA ALA A 70 -0.22 4.53 6.02
C ALA A 70 -1.21 5.19 7.00
N ASP A 71 -2.13 4.41 7.56
CA ASP A 71 -3.08 4.90 8.57
C ASP A 71 -2.35 5.29 9.88
N ILE A 72 -1.39 4.48 10.36
CA ILE A 72 -0.56 4.79 11.54
C ILE A 72 0.20 6.09 11.31
N HIS A 73 0.91 6.21 10.18
CA HIS A 73 1.71 7.39 9.84
C HIS A 73 0.86 8.66 9.67
N SER A 74 -0.39 8.55 9.20
CA SER A 74 -1.31 9.69 9.08
C SER A 74 -1.67 10.32 10.45
N HIS A 75 -1.47 9.58 11.53
CA HIS A 75 -1.66 10.03 12.91
C HIS A 75 -0.35 10.37 13.63
N GLU A 76 0.74 10.56 12.86
CA GLU A 76 2.08 10.88 13.37
C GLU A 76 2.63 9.82 14.36
N VAL A 77 2.23 8.57 14.18
CA VAL A 77 2.72 7.43 14.96
C VAL A 77 3.71 6.63 14.12
N ILE A 78 4.76 6.12 14.76
CA ILE A 78 5.77 5.25 14.17
C ILE A 78 5.72 3.91 14.90
N HIS A 79 5.65 2.80 14.16
CA HIS A 79 5.54 1.47 14.75
C HIS A 79 6.85 0.95 15.34
N ARG A 80 7.99 1.15 14.65
CA ARG A 80 9.37 0.84 15.05
C ARG A 80 9.78 -0.64 15.11
N ASP A 81 8.84 -1.58 14.93
CA ASP A 81 9.14 -3.03 14.97
C ASP A 81 8.27 -3.81 13.97
N ILE A 82 8.23 -3.36 12.70
CA ILE A 82 7.52 -4.08 11.64
C ILE A 82 8.29 -5.32 11.23
N LYS A 83 7.61 -6.46 11.33
CA LYS A 83 8.12 -7.79 10.96
C LYS A 83 6.97 -8.80 10.90
N PRO A 84 7.12 -9.97 10.26
CA PRO A 84 6.05 -10.96 10.18
C PRO A 84 5.44 -11.33 11.54
N ASN A 85 6.25 -11.45 12.60
CA ASN A 85 5.77 -11.81 13.93
C ASN A 85 4.88 -10.75 14.60
N ASN A 86 4.87 -9.52 14.11
CA ASN A 86 4.02 -8.43 14.61
C ASN A 86 2.83 -8.16 13.66
N ILE A 87 2.51 -9.14 12.81
CA ILE A 87 1.41 -9.15 11.86
C ILE A 87 0.61 -10.40 12.10
N ILE A 88 -0.72 -10.28 12.15
CA ILE A 88 -1.66 -11.42 12.18
C ILE A 88 -2.55 -11.34 10.95
N ILE A 89 -2.79 -12.47 10.32
CA ILE A 89 -3.82 -12.65 9.30
C ILE A 89 -4.96 -13.42 9.95
N ASP A 90 -6.13 -12.79 10.04
CA ASP A 90 -7.29 -13.41 10.63
C ASP A 90 -7.92 -14.48 9.71
N ARG A 91 -8.97 -15.15 10.18
CA ARG A 91 -9.66 -16.21 9.43
C ARG A 91 -10.33 -15.74 8.14
N GLU A 92 -10.59 -14.43 8.01
CA GLU A 92 -11.18 -13.81 6.82
C GLU A 92 -10.11 -13.29 5.86
N GLY A 93 -8.83 -13.48 6.19
CA GLY A 93 -7.69 -13.01 5.39
C GLY A 93 -7.41 -11.53 5.56
N VAL A 94 -7.88 -10.92 6.68
CA VAL A 94 -7.57 -9.53 7.00
C VAL A 94 -6.29 -9.46 7.81
N VAL A 95 -5.35 -8.66 7.31
CA VAL A 95 -4.11 -8.35 8.02
C VAL A 95 -4.37 -7.36 9.13
N LYS A 96 -3.79 -7.63 10.31
CA LYS A 96 -3.76 -6.76 11.48
C LYS A 96 -2.32 -6.58 11.96
N ILE A 97 -1.85 -5.33 12.02
CA ILE A 97 -0.57 -4.96 12.61
C ILE A 97 -0.79 -4.75 14.11
N PHE A 98 0.07 -5.35 14.93
CA PHE A 98 0.03 -5.25 16.39
C PHE A 98 1.44 -5.07 16.98
N ASP A 99 1.56 -4.92 18.29
CA ASP A 99 2.81 -4.75 19.04
C ASP A 99 3.64 -3.53 18.63
N PHE A 100 3.08 -2.36 18.86
CA PHE A 100 3.68 -1.05 18.58
C PHE A 100 4.91 -0.73 19.42
N GLY A 101 5.81 -1.64 19.71
CA GLY A 101 7.05 -1.38 20.44
C GLY A 101 6.90 -0.58 21.75
N LEU A 102 5.66 -0.42 22.23
CA LEU A 102 5.27 0.41 23.37
C LEU A 102 5.81 -0.10 24.72
N SER A 103 6.33 -1.31 24.74
CA SER A 103 6.88 -1.96 25.93
C SER A 103 8.29 -1.47 26.30
N ARG A 104 8.87 -0.50 25.56
CA ARG A 104 10.24 -0.05 25.83
C ARG A 104 10.30 1.41 26.23
N PRO A 105 10.79 1.73 27.45
CA PRO A 105 10.96 3.11 27.89
C PRO A 105 11.90 3.86 26.96
N TYR A 106 11.48 5.05 26.54
CA TYR A 106 12.26 6.04 25.78
C TYR A 106 13.58 6.45 26.49
N ASP A 107 13.74 6.11 27.75
CA ASP A 107 14.74 6.68 28.65
C ASP A 107 16.10 5.97 28.72
N ARG A 108 16.40 5.03 27.81
CA ARG A 108 17.74 4.41 27.82
C ARG A 108 18.39 4.37 26.43
N ALA A 109 18.53 5.55 25.84
CA ALA A 109 19.47 5.81 24.75
C ALA A 109 20.95 5.64 25.16
N GLN A 110 21.23 5.10 26.35
CA GLN A 110 22.59 4.95 26.87
C GLN A 110 23.05 3.49 27.03
N THR A 111 22.28 2.51 26.62
CA THR A 111 22.79 1.14 26.55
C THR A 111 22.93 0.71 25.11
N ALA A 112 24.14 0.31 24.73
CA ALA A 112 24.56 -0.19 23.41
C ALA A 112 23.88 -1.52 22.99
N ASN A 113 22.58 -1.67 23.24
CA ASN A 113 21.80 -2.81 22.83
C ASN A 113 20.90 -2.40 21.66
N VAL A 114 21.19 -2.97 20.51
CA VAL A 114 20.37 -2.93 19.29
C VAL A 114 18.91 -3.22 19.65
N ILE A 115 18.04 -2.21 19.55
CA ILE A 115 16.63 -2.30 19.90
C ILE A 115 15.85 -2.67 18.63
N GLY A 116 15.24 -3.85 18.60
CA GLY A 116 14.50 -4.40 17.47
C GLY A 116 15.02 -5.78 17.07
N THR A 117 14.37 -6.40 16.10
CA THR A 117 14.91 -7.61 15.45
C THR A 117 15.93 -7.13 14.42
N PRO A 118 17.24 -7.36 14.60
CA PRO A 118 18.30 -6.72 13.82
C PRO A 118 18.08 -6.79 12.31
N SER A 119 17.51 -7.88 11.83
CA SER A 119 17.30 -8.13 10.41
C SER A 119 16.31 -7.18 9.73
N PHE A 120 15.40 -6.54 10.47
CA PHE A 120 14.35 -5.66 9.94
C PHE A 120 14.65 -4.17 10.19
N MET A 121 15.71 -3.88 10.93
CA MET A 121 16.05 -2.51 11.31
C MET A 121 16.68 -1.73 10.18
N ALA A 122 16.27 -0.48 10.04
CA ALA A 122 16.86 0.45 9.11
C ALA A 122 18.33 0.74 9.45
N PRO A 123 19.22 0.93 8.44
CA PRO A 123 20.66 1.06 8.66
C PRO A 123 21.05 2.23 9.54
N GLU A 124 20.33 3.33 9.51
CA GLU A 124 20.55 4.51 10.36
C GLU A 124 20.36 4.24 11.86
N LEU A 125 19.67 3.16 12.20
CA LEU A 125 19.46 2.76 13.60
C LEU A 125 20.66 2.02 14.22
N TYR A 126 21.70 1.74 13.40
CA TYR A 126 22.92 1.10 13.87
C TYR A 126 24.00 2.15 14.14
N GLY A 127 24.36 2.32 15.41
CA GLY A 127 25.59 3.03 15.79
C GLY A 127 25.51 4.54 15.98
N CYS A 128 24.32 5.15 16.05
CA CYS A 128 24.16 6.57 16.35
C CYS A 128 23.71 6.82 17.80
N HIS A 129 24.30 7.84 18.43
CA HIS A 129 23.92 8.27 19.79
C HIS A 129 22.68 9.18 19.80
N ASP A 130 22.36 9.84 18.67
CA ASP A 130 21.22 10.75 18.53
C ASP A 130 20.34 10.29 17.35
N ILE A 131 19.56 9.22 17.57
CA ILE A 131 18.66 8.68 16.53
C ILE A 131 17.38 9.50 16.51
N VAL A 132 17.11 10.17 15.40
CA VAL A 132 15.79 10.75 15.10
C VAL A 132 14.97 9.69 14.38
N PHE A 133 13.94 9.19 15.07
CA PHE A 133 12.99 8.26 14.46
C PHE A 133 11.95 9.05 13.67
N ASP A 134 11.86 8.78 12.39
CA ASP A 134 10.74 9.19 11.55
C ASP A 134 10.06 7.96 10.92
N SER A 135 9.00 8.17 10.18
CA SER A 135 8.23 7.09 9.56
C SER A 135 9.02 6.26 8.53
N SER A 136 10.17 6.74 8.06
CA SER A 136 11.02 6.06 7.09
C SER A 136 11.62 4.76 7.62
N VAL A 137 11.77 4.63 8.94
CA VAL A 137 12.25 3.37 9.55
C VAL A 137 11.24 2.23 9.37
N ASP A 138 9.94 2.54 9.47
CA ASP A 138 8.87 1.55 9.20
C ASP A 138 8.80 1.19 7.71
N VAL A 139 9.09 2.15 6.82
CA VAL A 139 9.13 1.88 5.36
C VAL A 139 10.24 0.89 5.03
N TYR A 140 11.41 1.04 5.65
CA TYR A 140 12.50 0.08 5.48
C TYR A 140 12.11 -1.30 6.01
N ALA A 141 11.58 -1.37 7.22
CA ALA A 141 11.15 -2.62 7.85
C ALA A 141 10.03 -3.31 7.05
N PHE A 142 9.11 -2.53 6.45
CA PHE A 142 8.11 -3.01 5.51
C PHE A 142 8.77 -3.66 4.28
N GLY A 143 9.74 -2.99 3.65
CA GLY A 143 10.45 -3.53 2.49
C GLY A 143 11.15 -4.85 2.78
N ILE A 144 11.83 -4.95 3.93
CA ILE A 144 12.44 -6.20 4.39
C ILE A 144 11.38 -7.27 4.69
N THR A 145 10.24 -6.89 5.27
CA THR A 145 9.12 -7.81 5.52
C THR A 145 8.57 -8.37 4.20
N CYS A 146 8.39 -7.53 3.18
CA CYS A 146 7.97 -7.98 1.85
C CYS A 146 8.92 -9.03 1.27
N LEU A 147 10.24 -8.80 1.36
CA LEU A 147 11.25 -9.77 0.93
C LEU A 147 11.20 -11.06 1.75
N ALA A 148 11.04 -10.96 3.06
CA ALA A 148 11.01 -12.12 3.95
C ALA A 148 9.87 -13.09 3.63
N LEU A 149 8.74 -12.57 3.21
CA LEU A 149 7.55 -13.37 2.90
C LEU A 149 7.70 -14.18 1.61
N LEU A 150 8.60 -13.80 0.69
CA LEU A 150 8.78 -14.50 -0.59
C LEU A 150 9.51 -15.84 -0.44
N SER A 151 9.03 -16.86 -1.11
CA SER A 151 9.62 -18.21 -1.13
C SER A 151 11.03 -18.24 -1.75
N ASN A 152 11.31 -17.35 -2.67
CA ASN A 152 12.61 -17.15 -3.30
C ASN A 152 13.38 -15.97 -2.71
N ASN A 153 13.15 -15.65 -1.42
CA ASN A 153 13.81 -14.50 -0.80
C ASN A 153 15.34 -14.66 -0.83
N PRO A 154 16.07 -13.56 -1.09
CA PRO A 154 17.52 -13.58 -1.25
C PRO A 154 18.29 -13.89 0.05
N PHE A 155 17.60 -13.97 1.17
CA PHE A 155 18.18 -14.23 2.49
C PHE A 155 18.02 -15.68 2.95
N SER A 156 17.38 -16.54 2.15
CA SER A 156 17.21 -17.96 2.47
C SER A 156 18.58 -18.66 2.53
N GLY A 157 18.98 -19.14 3.73
CA GLY A 157 20.20 -19.93 3.94
C GLY A 157 21.38 -19.21 4.60
N ALA A 158 21.44 -17.90 4.64
CA ALA A 158 22.37 -17.15 5.50
C ALA A 158 21.55 -16.57 6.65
N GLY A 159 21.87 -16.91 7.90
CA GLY A 159 21.12 -16.36 9.04
C GLY A 159 20.92 -14.85 8.88
N TRP A 160 19.71 -14.39 9.11
CA TRP A 160 19.23 -13.02 8.99
C TRP A 160 19.90 -12.05 9.99
N TYR A 161 21.21 -11.99 10.02
CA TYR A 161 21.96 -11.22 11.03
C TYR A 161 22.73 -10.03 10.43
N SER A 162 22.56 -9.74 9.16
CA SER A 162 23.32 -8.65 8.55
C SER A 162 22.40 -7.66 7.83
N PRO A 163 22.55 -6.35 8.05
CA PRO A 163 21.87 -5.30 7.28
C PRO A 163 22.45 -5.15 5.86
N LYS A 164 23.13 -6.16 5.34
CA LYS A 164 23.59 -6.14 3.94
C LYS A 164 22.38 -6.35 3.05
N MET A 165 22.02 -5.27 2.36
CA MET A 165 21.10 -5.34 1.24
C MET A 165 21.54 -6.46 0.28
N PRO A 166 20.58 -7.25 -0.25
CA PRO A 166 20.89 -8.12 -1.37
C PRO A 166 21.46 -7.26 -2.50
N ASP A 167 22.36 -7.82 -3.30
CA ASP A 167 22.77 -7.17 -4.51
C ASP A 167 21.54 -6.93 -5.43
N LEU A 168 21.65 -5.96 -6.32
CA LEU A 168 20.56 -5.61 -7.22
C LEU A 168 20.08 -6.82 -8.05
N GLU A 169 20.98 -7.72 -8.44
CA GLU A 169 20.66 -8.92 -9.21
C GLU A 169 19.85 -9.93 -8.38
N GLY A 170 20.22 -10.16 -7.12
CA GLY A 170 19.46 -11.00 -6.19
C GLY A 170 18.07 -10.42 -5.93
N PHE A 171 17.97 -9.10 -5.82
CA PHE A 171 16.72 -8.38 -5.64
C PHE A 171 15.81 -8.51 -6.86
N CYS A 172 16.31 -8.24 -8.05
CA CYS A 172 15.56 -8.39 -9.31
C CYS A 172 15.05 -9.83 -9.50
N ARG A 173 15.86 -10.84 -9.15
CA ARG A 173 15.43 -12.25 -9.20
C ARG A 173 14.30 -12.57 -8.24
N ALA A 174 14.27 -11.95 -7.06
CA ALA A 174 13.19 -12.17 -6.10
C ALA A 174 11.84 -11.67 -6.61
N PHE A 175 11.83 -10.62 -7.44
CA PHE A 175 10.63 -9.99 -7.98
C PHE A 175 10.37 -10.29 -9.47
N ASP A 176 11.12 -11.20 -10.09
CA ASP A 176 10.85 -11.60 -11.47
C ASP A 176 9.48 -12.37 -11.54
N PRO A 177 8.60 -12.04 -12.50
CA PRO A 177 8.75 -11.07 -13.59
C PRO A 177 8.26 -9.64 -13.27
N ASP A 178 7.94 -9.30 -12.04
CA ASP A 178 7.36 -8.00 -11.66
C ASP A 178 8.43 -6.96 -11.29
N CYS A 179 9.16 -6.46 -12.28
CA CYS A 179 10.23 -5.49 -12.07
C CYS A 179 9.75 -4.18 -11.41
N GLU A 180 8.54 -3.68 -11.74
CA GLU A 180 8.02 -2.44 -11.13
C GLU A 180 7.74 -2.60 -9.64
N LEU A 181 7.24 -3.76 -9.22
CA LEU A 181 7.10 -4.08 -7.80
C LEU A 181 8.47 -4.18 -7.14
N GLY A 182 9.42 -4.83 -7.81
CA GLY A 182 10.81 -4.92 -7.36
C GLY A 182 11.43 -3.54 -7.13
N ASP A 183 11.28 -2.63 -8.08
CA ASP A 183 11.78 -1.25 -7.99
C ASP A 183 11.19 -0.49 -6.81
N LEU A 184 9.87 -0.63 -6.57
CA LEU A 184 9.21 -0.02 -5.43
C LEU A 184 9.77 -0.55 -4.09
N ILE A 185 9.86 -1.86 -3.95
CA ILE A 185 10.37 -2.47 -2.71
C ILE A 185 11.85 -2.15 -2.52
N TYR A 186 12.64 -2.08 -3.60
CA TYR A 186 14.03 -1.63 -3.55
C TYR A 186 14.16 -0.19 -3.02
N GLN A 187 13.28 0.71 -3.44
CA GLN A 187 13.24 2.08 -2.89
C GLN A 187 12.89 2.08 -1.40
N CYS A 188 11.95 1.22 -0.96
CA CYS A 188 11.60 1.11 0.46
C CYS A 188 12.80 0.75 1.34
N VAL A 189 13.72 -0.07 0.84
CA VAL A 189 14.92 -0.52 1.58
C VAL A 189 16.18 0.29 1.26
N SER A 190 16.04 1.49 0.69
CA SER A 190 17.15 2.41 0.47
C SER A 190 17.93 2.68 1.77
N SER A 191 19.27 2.72 1.67
CA SER A 191 20.11 3.14 2.80
C SER A 191 19.93 4.62 3.17
N GLU A 192 19.45 5.43 2.22
CA GLU A 192 19.15 6.84 2.40
C GLU A 192 17.66 6.99 2.74
N ALA A 193 17.35 7.37 3.97
CA ALA A 193 15.97 7.44 4.50
C ALA A 193 15.06 8.36 3.65
N GLU A 194 15.60 9.48 3.18
CA GLU A 194 14.90 10.47 2.35
C GLU A 194 14.53 9.98 0.94
N LYS A 195 15.14 8.89 0.48
CA LYS A 195 14.80 8.26 -0.80
C LYS A 195 13.65 7.26 -0.69
N ARG A 196 13.28 6.88 0.53
CA ARG A 196 12.19 5.93 0.76
C ARG A 196 10.85 6.61 0.48
N PRO A 197 9.91 5.93 -0.23
CA PRO A 197 8.58 6.48 -0.48
C PRO A 197 7.75 6.54 0.80
N SER A 198 6.70 7.35 0.83
CA SER A 198 5.72 7.30 1.93
C SER A 198 4.87 6.04 1.86
N MET A 199 4.38 5.54 2.99
CA MET A 199 3.49 4.36 3.01
C MET A 199 2.15 4.61 2.29
N SER A 200 1.67 5.85 2.23
CA SER A 200 0.51 6.20 1.41
C SER A 200 0.77 6.01 -0.08
N PHE A 201 1.94 6.40 -0.57
CA PHE A 201 2.34 6.15 -1.96
C PHE A 201 2.46 4.64 -2.25
N VAL A 202 3.09 3.88 -1.35
CA VAL A 202 3.23 2.42 -1.47
C VAL A 202 1.85 1.74 -1.52
N ARG A 203 0.95 2.10 -0.60
CA ARG A 203 -0.44 1.60 -0.59
C ARG A 203 -1.15 1.84 -1.91
N ASP A 204 -1.09 3.08 -2.42
CA ASP A 204 -1.81 3.47 -3.63
C ASP A 204 -1.23 2.77 -4.87
N PHE A 205 0.09 2.58 -4.93
CA PHE A 205 0.75 1.80 -5.97
C PHE A 205 0.27 0.33 -5.95
N LEU A 206 0.28 -0.31 -4.78
CA LEU A 206 -0.15 -1.70 -4.64
C LEU A 206 -1.66 -1.87 -4.92
N ALA A 207 -2.49 -0.93 -4.49
CA ALA A 207 -3.91 -0.90 -4.82
C ALA A 207 -4.13 -0.85 -6.33
N LYS A 208 -3.41 0.02 -7.04
CA LYS A 208 -3.48 0.12 -8.50
C LYS A 208 -3.11 -1.20 -9.18
N ARG A 209 -2.10 -1.91 -8.67
CA ARG A 209 -1.71 -3.23 -9.20
C ARG A 209 -2.74 -4.32 -8.95
N LEU A 210 -3.33 -4.35 -7.75
CA LEU A 210 -4.42 -5.28 -7.42
C LEU A 210 -5.66 -5.07 -8.30
N LEU A 211 -5.89 -3.83 -8.74
CA LEU A 211 -6.99 -3.46 -9.62
C LEU A 211 -6.67 -3.64 -11.12
N LYS A 212 -5.45 -4.02 -11.46
CA LYS A 212 -5.05 -4.24 -12.84
C LYS A 212 -5.99 -5.20 -13.56
N ASN A 213 -6.45 -4.80 -14.76
CA ASN A 213 -7.39 -5.57 -15.59
C ASN A 213 -8.79 -5.82 -14.96
N ARG A 214 -9.13 -5.17 -13.85
CA ARG A 214 -10.42 -5.34 -13.16
C ARG A 214 -11.42 -4.21 -13.43
N HIS A 215 -10.96 -3.09 -13.97
CA HIS A 215 -11.86 -1.99 -14.33
C HIS A 215 -12.67 -2.30 -15.55
N ARG A 216 -13.92 -1.83 -15.54
CA ARG A 216 -14.85 -1.89 -16.68
C ARG A 216 -15.48 -0.54 -16.88
N ALA A 217 -15.53 -0.08 -18.11
CA ALA A 217 -16.25 1.13 -18.48
C ALA A 217 -17.41 0.80 -19.41
N THR A 218 -18.53 1.48 -19.21
CA THR A 218 -19.70 1.38 -20.07
C THR A 218 -20.01 2.75 -20.67
N VAL A 219 -20.25 2.76 -21.97
CA VAL A 219 -20.62 3.95 -22.72
C VAL A 219 -21.88 3.65 -23.52
N VAL A 220 -22.90 4.49 -23.39
CA VAL A 220 -24.13 4.34 -24.22
C VAL A 220 -24.20 5.47 -25.23
N LEU A 221 -24.11 5.11 -26.49
CA LEU A 221 -24.21 6.07 -27.62
C LEU A 221 -25.29 5.61 -28.59
N ASN A 222 -26.23 6.49 -28.93
CA ASN A 222 -27.33 6.22 -29.85
C ASN A 222 -28.19 4.99 -29.48
N GLY A 223 -28.28 4.64 -28.20
CA GLY A 223 -28.99 3.45 -27.69
C GLY A 223 -28.18 2.15 -27.71
N GLU A 224 -26.94 2.18 -28.18
CA GLU A 224 -26.01 1.04 -28.15
C GLU A 224 -25.05 1.18 -26.95
N ALA A 225 -24.91 0.10 -26.18
CA ALA A 225 -23.96 0.04 -25.06
C ALA A 225 -22.61 -0.53 -25.53
N HIS A 226 -21.55 0.20 -25.28
CA HIS A 226 -20.19 -0.21 -25.56
C HIS A 226 -19.50 -0.53 -24.23
N LEU A 227 -18.98 -1.75 -24.08
CA LEU A 227 -18.22 -2.18 -22.93
C LEU A 227 -16.72 -2.14 -23.25
N LEU A 228 -15.94 -1.53 -22.36
CA LEU A 228 -14.49 -1.46 -22.43
C LEU A 228 -13.91 -2.08 -21.17
N ASP A 229 -13.13 -3.13 -21.31
CA ASP A 229 -12.49 -3.90 -20.24
C ASP A 229 -11.22 -4.58 -20.76
N SER A 230 -10.63 -5.47 -19.96
CA SER A 230 -9.41 -6.22 -20.35
C SER A 230 -9.60 -7.20 -21.53
N LYS A 231 -10.85 -7.54 -21.88
CA LYS A 231 -11.17 -8.42 -23.03
C LYS A 231 -11.51 -7.59 -24.29
N ASN A 232 -12.12 -6.42 -24.06
CA ASN A 232 -12.46 -5.45 -25.08
C ASN A 232 -11.69 -4.17 -24.75
N ASP A 233 -10.40 -4.16 -25.04
CA ASP A 233 -9.47 -3.11 -24.63
C ASP A 233 -9.56 -1.82 -25.46
N LYS A 234 -10.44 -1.78 -26.46
CA LYS A 234 -10.62 -0.62 -27.33
C LYS A 234 -12.06 -0.46 -27.80
N ILE A 235 -12.56 0.78 -27.76
CA ILE A 235 -13.84 1.17 -28.35
C ILE A 235 -13.67 2.37 -29.27
N SER A 236 -14.54 2.48 -30.28
CA SER A 236 -14.64 3.64 -31.17
C SER A 236 -16.06 4.15 -31.20
N LEU A 237 -16.23 5.40 -30.79
CA LEU A 237 -17.51 6.09 -30.71
C LEU A 237 -17.63 7.06 -31.88
N ALA A 238 -18.69 6.97 -32.67
CA ALA A 238 -18.94 7.84 -33.82
C ALA A 238 -20.24 8.64 -33.64
N ALA A 239 -20.12 9.96 -33.53
CA ALA A 239 -21.23 10.90 -33.55
C ALA A 239 -21.01 11.90 -34.70
N ARG A 240 -21.24 11.43 -35.93
CA ARG A 240 -20.89 12.16 -37.17
C ARG A 240 -21.18 13.65 -37.10
N PRO A 241 -20.21 14.51 -37.50
CA PRO A 241 -18.92 14.18 -38.13
C PRO A 241 -17.79 13.82 -37.18
N TYR A 242 -18.06 13.73 -35.86
CA TYR A 242 -17.08 13.53 -34.80
C TYR A 242 -16.84 12.06 -34.51
N HIS A 243 -15.61 11.73 -34.04
CA HIS A 243 -15.24 10.40 -33.56
C HIS A 243 -14.33 10.51 -32.34
N LEU A 244 -14.32 9.45 -31.51
CA LEU A 244 -13.48 9.28 -30.34
C LEU A 244 -13.16 7.80 -30.21
N SER A 245 -11.88 7.47 -30.09
CA SER A 245 -11.40 6.14 -29.74
C SER A 245 -10.79 6.14 -28.35
N ILE A 246 -11.21 5.20 -27.51
CA ILE A 246 -10.71 5.03 -26.14
C ILE A 246 -10.13 3.64 -26.04
N GLY A 247 -8.95 3.52 -25.42
CA GLY A 247 -8.31 2.27 -25.08
C GLY A 247 -8.18 2.08 -23.58
N TYR A 248 -8.10 0.83 -23.15
CA TYR A 248 -7.81 0.43 -21.79
C TYR A 248 -6.46 -0.28 -21.76
N ASP A 249 -5.51 0.20 -20.95
CA ASP A 249 -4.15 -0.36 -20.85
C ASP A 249 -3.97 -1.33 -19.67
N GLY A 250 -5.08 -1.71 -19.03
CA GLY A 250 -5.08 -2.53 -17.84
C GLY A 250 -5.13 -1.74 -16.55
N PHE A 251 -4.84 -0.44 -16.59
CA PHE A 251 -4.89 0.48 -15.44
C PHE A 251 -5.82 1.65 -15.69
N ASP A 252 -5.61 2.35 -16.80
CA ASP A 252 -6.30 3.60 -17.11
C ASP A 252 -7.01 3.50 -18.47
N PHE A 253 -8.09 4.24 -18.61
CA PHE A 253 -8.75 4.47 -19.88
C PHE A 253 -8.15 5.70 -20.53
N LYS A 254 -7.67 5.58 -21.78
CA LYS A 254 -6.95 6.66 -22.48
C LYS A 254 -7.57 6.96 -23.83
N VAL A 255 -7.57 8.24 -24.17
CA VAL A 255 -7.92 8.68 -25.52
C VAL A 255 -6.83 8.23 -26.50
N LEU A 256 -7.18 7.37 -27.45
CA LEU A 256 -6.27 6.91 -28.50
C LEU A 256 -6.32 7.84 -29.70
N ASP A 257 -7.53 8.33 -30.04
CA ASP A 257 -7.76 9.25 -31.13
C ASP A 257 -9.06 10.04 -30.90
N ALA A 258 -9.06 11.33 -31.21
CA ALA A 258 -10.24 12.18 -31.11
C ALA A 258 -10.26 13.26 -32.18
N SER A 259 -11.41 13.46 -32.82
CA SER A 259 -11.60 14.59 -33.73
C SER A 259 -11.70 15.91 -32.96
N GLU A 260 -11.36 17.01 -33.66
CA GLU A 260 -11.59 18.36 -33.13
C GLU A 260 -13.07 18.56 -32.77
N GLY A 261 -13.34 19.12 -31.57
CA GLY A 261 -14.71 19.32 -31.08
C GLY A 261 -15.21 18.22 -30.15
N VAL A 262 -14.39 17.22 -29.83
CA VAL A 262 -14.65 16.27 -28.72
C VAL A 262 -14.09 16.83 -27.40
N CYS A 263 -14.91 16.78 -26.36
CA CYS A 263 -14.54 17.26 -25.03
C CYS A 263 -14.81 16.18 -23.96
N LEU A 264 -13.93 16.09 -22.99
CA LEU A 264 -14.10 15.32 -21.76
C LEU A 264 -14.36 16.30 -20.60
N ASN A 265 -15.51 16.21 -19.92
CA ASN A 265 -15.92 17.14 -18.87
C ASN A 265 -15.69 18.62 -19.26
N ASN A 266 -16.16 19.02 -20.47
CA ASN A 266 -16.01 20.34 -21.07
C ASN A 266 -14.57 20.81 -21.40
N ARG A 267 -13.56 19.96 -21.28
CA ARG A 267 -12.19 20.22 -21.73
C ARG A 267 -11.95 19.52 -23.06
N SER A 268 -11.33 20.22 -24.01
CA SER A 268 -10.96 19.60 -25.30
C SER A 268 -10.07 18.40 -25.08
N SER A 269 -10.44 17.26 -25.67
CA SER A 269 -9.68 16.02 -25.56
C SER A 269 -8.49 15.99 -26.52
N LYS A 270 -7.41 15.33 -26.09
CA LYS A 270 -6.20 15.08 -26.88
C LYS A 270 -5.81 13.61 -26.76
N ASN A 271 -5.06 13.13 -27.75
CA ASN A 271 -4.49 11.78 -27.70
C ASN A 271 -3.58 11.64 -26.45
N GLY A 272 -3.74 10.54 -25.72
CA GLY A 272 -3.03 10.26 -24.47
C GLY A 272 -3.73 10.79 -23.21
N ASP A 273 -4.78 11.61 -23.32
CA ASP A 273 -5.53 12.06 -22.14
C ASP A 273 -6.16 10.87 -21.42
N ILE A 274 -6.06 10.87 -20.08
CA ILE A 274 -6.78 9.90 -19.25
C ILE A 274 -8.25 10.30 -19.19
N VAL A 275 -9.13 9.34 -19.46
CA VAL A 275 -10.57 9.50 -19.33
C VAL A 275 -10.95 9.30 -17.86
N PRO A 276 -11.52 10.32 -17.17
CA PRO A 276 -11.92 10.20 -15.78
C PRO A 276 -12.96 9.11 -15.55
N SER A 277 -12.96 8.49 -14.39
CA SER A 277 -13.88 7.40 -14.00
C SER A 277 -15.36 7.77 -14.10
N CYS A 278 -15.69 9.05 -13.91
CA CYS A 278 -17.01 9.60 -14.13
C CYS A 278 -16.87 10.79 -15.08
N CYS A 279 -17.23 10.60 -16.34
CA CYS A 279 -16.95 11.57 -17.39
C CYS A 279 -18.16 11.76 -18.31
N VAL A 280 -18.43 13.01 -18.65
CA VAL A 280 -19.34 13.36 -19.72
C VAL A 280 -18.51 13.67 -20.97
N ILE A 281 -18.70 12.87 -22.00
CA ILE A 281 -18.11 13.07 -23.31
C ILE A 281 -19.08 13.90 -24.15
N ALA A 282 -18.61 15.02 -24.70
CA ALA A 282 -19.40 15.88 -25.55
C ALA A 282 -18.82 15.89 -26.98
N PHE A 283 -19.66 15.66 -27.97
CA PHE A 283 -19.34 15.74 -29.39
C PHE A 283 -19.95 16.99 -29.99
N GLY A 284 -19.14 17.86 -30.55
CA GLY A 284 -19.57 19.06 -31.24
C GLY A 284 -19.48 20.35 -30.43
N LYS A 285 -19.92 21.47 -31.06
CA LYS A 285 -19.90 22.83 -30.49
C LYS A 285 -21.33 23.42 -30.48
N GLY A 286 -21.61 24.28 -29.49
CA GLY A 286 -22.88 25.03 -29.45
C GLY A 286 -24.10 24.20 -29.03
N ARG A 287 -25.27 24.44 -29.64
CA ARG A 287 -26.56 23.85 -29.24
C ARG A 287 -26.79 22.43 -29.80
N GLU A 288 -26.00 21.97 -30.78
CA GLU A 288 -26.11 20.67 -31.40
C GLU A 288 -25.18 19.61 -30.77
N ARG A 289 -24.68 19.86 -29.56
CA ARG A 289 -23.84 18.90 -28.86
C ARG A 289 -24.58 17.61 -28.52
N LYS A 290 -23.94 16.47 -28.82
CA LYS A 290 -24.36 15.18 -28.31
C LYS A 290 -23.55 14.87 -27.07
N PHE A 291 -24.21 14.40 -26.02
CA PHE A 291 -23.57 14.04 -24.76
C PHE A 291 -23.68 12.54 -24.54
N VAL A 292 -22.61 11.96 -24.00
CA VAL A 292 -22.50 10.56 -23.67
C VAL A 292 -21.85 10.46 -22.30
N THR A 293 -22.37 9.62 -21.44
CA THR A 293 -21.75 9.31 -20.16
C THR A 293 -20.75 8.18 -20.32
N PHE A 294 -19.59 8.36 -19.75
CA PHE A 294 -18.58 7.33 -19.58
C PHE A 294 -18.53 7.00 -18.09
N ASP A 295 -18.95 5.80 -17.74
CA ASP A 295 -19.04 5.34 -16.35
C ASP A 295 -18.15 4.13 -16.16
N VAL A 296 -17.27 4.20 -15.16
CA VAL A 296 -16.32 3.15 -14.79
C VAL A 296 -16.79 2.51 -13.50
N SER A 297 -16.99 1.20 -13.53
CA SER A 297 -17.08 0.41 -12.31
C SER A 297 -15.69 0.30 -11.69
N ASN A 298 -15.51 0.86 -10.52
CA ASN A 298 -14.28 0.69 -9.74
C ASN A 298 -14.46 -0.53 -8.85
N PRO A 299 -13.79 -1.66 -9.15
CA PRO A 299 -13.80 -2.80 -8.23
C PRO A 299 -13.10 -2.38 -6.93
N GLU A 300 -13.68 -2.76 -5.80
CA GLU A 300 -13.04 -2.53 -4.51
C GLU A 300 -11.78 -3.38 -4.41
N VAL A 301 -10.74 -2.82 -3.80
CA VAL A 301 -9.59 -3.59 -3.33
C VAL A 301 -10.07 -4.33 -2.08
N MET A 302 -10.56 -5.54 -2.27
CA MET A 302 -11.07 -6.36 -1.17
C MET A 302 -9.90 -6.94 -0.36
N PRO A 303 -10.01 -6.99 0.97
CA PRO A 303 -9.03 -7.64 1.83
C PRO A 303 -8.95 -9.15 1.56
#